data_007cd2086839d553bde77f9db5ffe4b0
#
_entry.id   007cd2086839d553bde77f9db5ffe4b0
#
_cell.length_a   1.000
_cell.length_b   1.000
_cell.length_c   1.000
_cell.angle_alpha   90.00
_cell.angle_beta   90.00
_cell.angle_gamma   90.00
#
_symmetry.space_group_name_H-M   'P 1'
#
loop_
_entity.id
_entity.type
_entity.pdbx_description
1 polymer ?
#
loop_
_entity_poly.entity_id
_entity_poly.type
_entity_poly.pdbx_seq_one_letter_code
_entity_poly.pdbx_strand_id
1 'polypeptide(L)'
;MKKVITYGTFDLFHKGHYNIIKRARALGDYLIVGVTSESYDIERGKLNVRDSLIKRIENVRRTELADEIIIEEYQGQKVNDIIKYDIDILVVGSDWRGKFDYLKNYCDVVYLERTKNISSTKLRGEGVIFNMGVVTDDIRDNDFVQESKYVSGVHVERVFSEDEETAQDFCDKYELDSWWNDYDEFLSGIDIVYIKCRQSEREQYIERAIDMGKYVISDVPAALSPEKLRYFFRKAAEHKVILIERLTLVYLRAFTQLVWLVHSNLVGDLVSVKCAISQDDFEGGKPFNETVCNAICAVIKILGKNCREVNTNAVTDRQGKFVYDMITIKYENALATIEIGTTVDVEDEMVIIGSNGRVTIPNDWWNTGYFEANISGREFLKRYSFNFDGNGFRYLLQELMIMIRDKRTECTRLFYDESVKLLEVLETINQKG
;
A
#
# COMPACT_ATOMS: atom_id res chain seq x y z
N MET A 1 -19.87 -19.84 -33.15
CA MET A 1 -19.30 -18.48 -33.04
C MET A 1 -18.57 -18.44 -31.71
N LYS A 2 -17.26 -18.32 -31.75
CA LYS A 2 -16.43 -18.34 -30.56
C LYS A 2 -16.37 -16.94 -29.93
N LYS A 3 -16.83 -16.80 -28.70
CA LYS A 3 -16.98 -15.55 -27.99
C LYS A 3 -15.83 -15.32 -27.03
N VAL A 4 -15.22 -14.15 -27.12
CA VAL A 4 -14.08 -13.75 -26.30
C VAL A 4 -14.44 -12.52 -25.48
N ILE A 5 -14.01 -12.46 -24.24
CA ILE A 5 -14.16 -11.29 -23.40
C ILE A 5 -12.81 -10.85 -22.81
N THR A 6 -12.59 -9.55 -22.73
CA THR A 6 -11.43 -8.95 -22.03
C THR A 6 -11.87 -7.75 -21.22
N TYR A 7 -11.16 -7.46 -20.12
CA TYR A 7 -11.49 -6.35 -19.23
C TYR A 7 -10.28 -5.44 -19.00
N GLY A 8 -10.57 -4.17 -18.77
CA GLY A 8 -9.53 -3.22 -18.41
C GLY A 8 -10.07 -1.85 -18.04
N THR A 9 -9.27 -1.07 -17.32
CA THR A 9 -9.57 0.35 -17.09
C THR A 9 -9.44 1.16 -18.37
N PHE A 10 -8.48 0.81 -19.24
CA PHE A 10 -8.17 1.49 -20.50
C PHE A 10 -7.91 3.00 -20.36
N ASP A 11 -7.35 3.39 -19.20
CA ASP A 11 -6.97 4.77 -18.92
C ASP A 11 -5.77 5.20 -19.77
N LEU A 12 -5.74 6.48 -20.20
CA LEU A 12 -4.68 7.00 -21.07
C LEU A 12 -4.39 6.05 -22.25
N PHE A 13 -5.41 5.72 -23.01
CA PHE A 13 -5.39 4.66 -24.02
C PHE A 13 -4.14 4.65 -24.89
N HIS A 14 -3.40 3.56 -24.90
CA HIS A 14 -2.11 3.43 -25.57
C HIS A 14 -1.98 2.13 -26.39
N LYS A 15 -0.85 1.98 -27.11
CA LYS A 15 -0.58 0.82 -27.95
C LYS A 15 -0.67 -0.53 -27.23
N GLY A 16 -0.34 -0.60 -25.92
CA GLY A 16 -0.51 -1.79 -25.10
C GLY A 16 -1.98 -2.20 -24.99
N HIS A 17 -2.86 -1.24 -24.74
CA HIS A 17 -4.32 -1.47 -24.71
C HIS A 17 -4.84 -1.91 -26.09
N TYR A 18 -4.39 -1.26 -27.15
CA TYR A 18 -4.74 -1.68 -28.51
C TYR A 18 -4.29 -3.11 -28.79
N ASN A 19 -3.07 -3.47 -28.41
CA ASN A 19 -2.51 -4.80 -28.68
C ASN A 19 -3.25 -5.92 -27.93
N ILE A 20 -3.63 -5.71 -26.66
CA ILE A 20 -4.40 -6.73 -25.93
C ILE A 20 -5.78 -6.94 -26.57
N ILE A 21 -6.47 -5.86 -26.93
CA ILE A 21 -7.77 -5.94 -27.63
C ILE A 21 -7.61 -6.66 -28.98
N LYS A 22 -6.61 -6.30 -29.78
CA LYS A 22 -6.32 -6.93 -31.08
C LYS A 22 -6.02 -8.42 -30.94
N ARG A 23 -5.22 -8.81 -29.94
CA ARG A 23 -4.87 -10.21 -29.71
C ARG A 23 -6.06 -11.00 -29.14
N ALA A 24 -6.88 -10.37 -28.30
CA ALA A 24 -8.14 -10.97 -27.84
C ALA A 24 -9.09 -11.22 -29.01
N ARG A 25 -9.23 -10.25 -29.93
CA ARG A 25 -10.05 -10.38 -31.15
C ARG A 25 -9.62 -11.55 -32.03
N ALA A 26 -8.33 -11.81 -32.10
CA ALA A 26 -7.77 -12.90 -32.91
C ALA A 26 -8.06 -14.31 -32.35
N LEU A 27 -8.60 -14.44 -31.14
CA LEU A 27 -8.91 -15.72 -30.50
C LEU A 27 -10.34 -16.21 -30.73
N GLY A 28 -11.21 -15.38 -31.31
CA GLY A 28 -12.59 -15.75 -31.57
C GLY A 28 -13.31 -14.89 -32.60
N ASP A 29 -14.58 -15.21 -32.82
CA ASP A 29 -15.42 -14.56 -33.82
C ASP A 29 -16.15 -13.33 -33.30
N TYR A 30 -16.33 -13.23 -31.99
CA TYR A 30 -17.04 -12.14 -31.32
C TYR A 30 -16.28 -11.69 -30.09
N LEU A 31 -15.94 -10.40 -29.99
CA LEU A 31 -15.19 -9.83 -28.89
C LEU A 31 -16.03 -8.86 -28.07
N ILE A 32 -16.14 -9.13 -26.78
CA ILE A 32 -16.71 -8.21 -25.79
C ILE A 32 -15.54 -7.55 -25.02
N VAL A 33 -15.62 -6.23 -24.88
CA VAL A 33 -14.62 -5.48 -24.07
C VAL A 33 -15.33 -4.83 -22.89
N GLY A 34 -14.97 -5.27 -21.67
CA GLY A 34 -15.45 -4.67 -20.42
C GLY A 34 -14.54 -3.50 -20.02
N VAL A 35 -15.12 -2.29 -19.93
CA VAL A 35 -14.45 -1.10 -19.44
C VAL A 35 -14.87 -0.86 -17.99
N THR A 36 -13.90 -0.82 -17.07
CA THR A 36 -14.19 -0.69 -15.64
C THR A 36 -14.76 0.70 -15.33
N SER A 37 -15.85 0.76 -14.55
CA SER A 37 -16.46 2.02 -14.10
C SER A 37 -15.53 2.80 -13.16
N GLU A 38 -15.73 4.10 -13.02
CA GLU A 38 -14.95 4.96 -12.11
C GLU A 38 -15.17 4.55 -10.65
N SER A 39 -16.41 4.23 -10.28
CA SER A 39 -16.76 3.79 -8.92
C SER A 39 -16.08 2.47 -8.56
N TYR A 40 -16.08 1.50 -9.48
CA TYR A 40 -15.45 0.21 -9.25
C TYR A 40 -13.93 0.28 -9.33
N ASP A 41 -13.35 1.14 -10.18
CA ASP A 41 -11.91 1.42 -10.16
C ASP A 41 -11.48 1.95 -8.77
N ILE A 42 -12.25 2.88 -8.17
CA ILE A 42 -12.00 3.41 -6.82
C ILE A 42 -12.18 2.30 -5.76
N GLU A 43 -13.25 1.51 -5.85
CA GLU A 43 -13.56 0.44 -4.89
C GLU A 43 -12.43 -0.61 -4.84
N ARG A 44 -11.91 -1.04 -5.99
CA ARG A 44 -10.79 -1.99 -6.08
C ARG A 44 -9.42 -1.32 -5.91
N GLY A 45 -9.38 -0.03 -5.51
CA GLY A 45 -8.17 0.73 -5.22
C GLY A 45 -7.36 1.11 -6.46
N LYS A 46 -7.93 1.07 -7.66
CA LYS A 46 -7.30 1.66 -8.84
C LYS A 46 -7.57 3.16 -8.86
N LEU A 47 -6.55 3.88 -8.48
CA LEU A 47 -6.62 5.30 -8.17
C LEU A 47 -5.90 6.11 -9.25
N ASN A 48 -6.20 7.41 -9.36
CA ASN A 48 -5.62 8.32 -10.36
C ASN A 48 -6.01 8.02 -11.82
N VAL A 49 -7.15 7.37 -12.05
CA VAL A 49 -7.70 7.26 -13.41
C VAL A 49 -7.99 8.67 -13.93
N ARG A 50 -7.42 9.03 -15.09
CA ARG A 50 -7.46 10.40 -15.64
C ARG A 50 -8.56 10.60 -16.66
N ASP A 51 -8.74 9.61 -17.55
CA ASP A 51 -9.78 9.66 -18.57
C ASP A 51 -11.12 9.26 -17.97
N SER A 52 -12.17 10.05 -18.21
CA SER A 52 -13.53 9.69 -17.81
C SER A 52 -13.95 8.35 -18.46
N LEU A 53 -14.88 7.64 -17.83
CA LEU A 53 -15.43 6.39 -18.37
C LEU A 53 -15.88 6.53 -19.83
N ILE A 54 -16.56 7.64 -20.14
CA ILE A 54 -17.03 7.94 -21.51
C ILE A 54 -15.85 8.01 -22.48
N LYS A 55 -14.77 8.72 -22.13
CA LYS A 55 -13.57 8.84 -22.95
C LYS A 55 -12.88 7.48 -23.15
N ARG A 56 -12.81 6.66 -22.10
CA ARG A 56 -12.21 5.31 -22.16
C ARG A 56 -13.03 4.37 -23.04
N ILE A 57 -14.35 4.39 -22.95
CA ILE A 57 -15.27 3.65 -23.85
C ILE A 57 -15.08 4.11 -25.29
N GLU A 58 -15.01 5.42 -25.55
CA GLU A 58 -14.81 5.96 -26.89
C GLU A 58 -13.46 5.56 -27.49
N ASN A 59 -12.39 5.53 -26.70
CA ASN A 59 -11.09 5.05 -27.14
C ASN A 59 -11.11 3.57 -27.54
N VAL A 60 -11.83 2.72 -26.77
CA VAL A 60 -12.03 1.31 -27.13
C VAL A 60 -12.86 1.21 -28.43
N ARG A 61 -13.95 1.97 -28.55
CA ARG A 61 -14.83 1.98 -29.74
C ARG A 61 -14.05 2.37 -31.01
N ARG A 62 -13.16 3.34 -30.92
CA ARG A 62 -12.33 3.79 -32.06
C ARG A 62 -11.35 2.73 -32.56
N THR A 63 -11.11 1.65 -31.81
CA THR A 63 -10.30 0.54 -32.31
C THR A 63 -11.01 -0.28 -33.38
N GLU A 64 -12.34 -0.23 -33.41
CA GLU A 64 -13.21 -1.04 -34.30
C GLU A 64 -13.01 -2.56 -34.15
N LEU A 65 -12.40 -3.00 -33.04
CA LEU A 65 -12.07 -4.41 -32.76
C LEU A 65 -13.11 -5.09 -31.88
N ALA A 66 -13.83 -4.34 -31.05
CA ALA A 66 -14.86 -4.85 -30.16
C ALA A 66 -16.22 -4.89 -30.87
N ASP A 67 -16.89 -6.02 -30.83
CA ASP A 67 -18.27 -6.16 -31.31
C ASP A 67 -19.26 -5.60 -30.28
N GLU A 68 -18.94 -5.73 -28.99
CA GLU A 68 -19.72 -5.19 -27.88
C GLU A 68 -18.80 -4.57 -26.82
N ILE A 69 -19.25 -3.48 -26.19
CA ILE A 69 -18.55 -2.84 -25.07
C ILE A 69 -19.52 -2.81 -23.90
N ILE A 70 -19.08 -3.36 -22.77
CA ILE A 70 -19.84 -3.38 -21.52
C ILE A 70 -19.11 -2.61 -20.44
N ILE A 71 -19.81 -2.27 -19.36
CA ILE A 71 -19.21 -1.62 -18.19
C ILE A 71 -19.05 -2.65 -17.08
N GLU A 72 -17.84 -2.70 -16.49
CA GLU A 72 -17.58 -3.50 -15.30
C GLU A 72 -17.79 -2.62 -14.07
N GLU A 73 -18.76 -2.97 -13.22
CA GLU A 73 -19.24 -2.11 -12.14
C GLU A 73 -19.04 -2.68 -10.72
N TYR A 74 -18.79 -4.02 -10.58
CA TYR A 74 -18.68 -4.65 -9.27
C TYR A 74 -17.83 -5.91 -9.27
N GLN A 75 -17.34 -6.26 -8.09
CA GLN A 75 -16.56 -7.49 -7.87
C GLN A 75 -17.41 -8.73 -8.14
N GLY A 76 -16.85 -9.68 -8.91
CA GLY A 76 -17.54 -10.91 -9.30
C GLY A 76 -18.36 -10.81 -10.59
N GLN A 77 -18.53 -9.63 -11.17
CA GLN A 77 -19.27 -9.44 -12.42
C GLN A 77 -18.76 -10.34 -13.56
N LYS A 78 -17.45 -10.61 -13.60
CA LYS A 78 -16.84 -11.47 -14.63
C LYS A 78 -17.52 -12.85 -14.73
N VAL A 79 -17.89 -13.46 -13.61
CA VAL A 79 -18.61 -14.75 -13.59
C VAL A 79 -20.00 -14.59 -14.24
N ASN A 80 -20.72 -13.54 -13.85
CA ASN A 80 -22.05 -13.25 -14.37
C ASN A 80 -22.01 -12.96 -15.88
N ASP A 81 -21.03 -12.19 -16.33
CA ASP A 81 -20.87 -11.85 -17.75
C ASP A 81 -20.47 -13.07 -18.57
N ILE A 82 -19.56 -13.92 -18.07
CA ILE A 82 -19.18 -15.18 -18.74
C ILE A 82 -20.41 -16.06 -18.97
N ILE A 83 -21.25 -16.22 -17.96
CA ILE A 83 -22.48 -17.02 -18.05
C ILE A 83 -23.52 -16.34 -18.96
N LYS A 84 -23.75 -15.03 -18.74
CA LYS A 84 -24.77 -14.26 -19.48
C LYS A 84 -24.51 -14.21 -20.97
N TYR A 85 -23.28 -14.02 -21.36
CA TYR A 85 -22.89 -13.87 -22.77
C TYR A 85 -22.44 -15.20 -23.41
N ASP A 86 -22.41 -16.30 -22.64
CA ASP A 86 -21.92 -17.59 -23.07
C ASP A 86 -20.51 -17.51 -23.66
N ILE A 87 -19.57 -17.07 -22.81
CA ILE A 87 -18.18 -16.76 -23.18
C ILE A 87 -17.33 -18.03 -23.24
N ASP A 88 -16.64 -18.24 -24.35
CA ASP A 88 -15.71 -19.36 -24.52
C ASP A 88 -14.32 -19.03 -23.92
N ILE A 89 -13.85 -17.78 -24.08
CA ILE A 89 -12.50 -17.38 -23.66
C ILE A 89 -12.52 -16.05 -22.91
N LEU A 90 -11.95 -16.04 -21.70
CA LEU A 90 -11.50 -14.82 -21.02
C LEU A 90 -10.05 -14.55 -21.33
N VAL A 91 -9.74 -13.33 -21.79
CA VAL A 91 -8.39 -12.86 -22.08
C VAL A 91 -7.95 -11.82 -21.05
N VAL A 92 -6.79 -12.01 -20.43
CA VAL A 92 -6.18 -11.08 -19.48
C VAL A 92 -4.69 -10.95 -19.76
N GLY A 93 -4.06 -9.86 -19.29
CA GLY A 93 -2.61 -9.70 -19.38
C GLY A 93 -1.86 -10.68 -18.47
N SER A 94 -0.61 -11.03 -18.82
CA SER A 94 0.25 -11.93 -18.04
C SER A 94 0.52 -11.42 -16.63
N ASP A 95 0.44 -10.11 -16.41
CA ASP A 95 0.54 -9.46 -15.09
C ASP A 95 -0.46 -10.03 -14.04
N TRP A 96 -1.52 -10.68 -14.50
CA TRP A 96 -2.58 -11.25 -13.69
C TRP A 96 -2.56 -12.78 -13.66
N ARG A 97 -1.44 -13.39 -14.08
CA ARG A 97 -1.30 -14.86 -14.16
C ARG A 97 -1.65 -15.51 -12.83
N GLY A 98 -2.55 -16.50 -12.87
CA GLY A 98 -3.06 -17.22 -11.69
C GLY A 98 -4.23 -16.54 -10.97
N LYS A 99 -4.35 -15.22 -10.99
CA LYS A 99 -5.39 -14.48 -10.23
C LYS A 99 -6.83 -14.79 -10.72
N PHE A 100 -6.99 -15.14 -11.97
CA PHE A 100 -8.29 -15.46 -12.59
C PHE A 100 -8.47 -16.95 -12.87
N ASP A 101 -7.64 -17.82 -12.35
CA ASP A 101 -7.70 -19.27 -12.59
C ASP A 101 -9.00 -19.92 -12.07
N TYR A 102 -9.65 -19.31 -11.07
CA TYR A 102 -10.98 -19.74 -10.61
C TYR A 102 -12.07 -19.64 -11.69
N LEU A 103 -11.86 -18.82 -12.72
CA LEU A 103 -12.78 -18.68 -13.85
C LEU A 103 -12.66 -19.82 -14.88
N LYS A 104 -11.61 -20.64 -14.80
CA LYS A 104 -11.43 -21.83 -15.63
C LYS A 104 -12.55 -22.86 -15.48
N ASN A 105 -13.35 -22.76 -14.41
CA ASN A 105 -14.54 -23.58 -14.24
C ASN A 105 -15.71 -23.15 -15.15
N TYR A 106 -15.61 -21.98 -15.79
CA TYR A 106 -16.68 -21.38 -16.59
C TYR A 106 -16.29 -21.16 -18.05
N CYS A 107 -15.02 -20.87 -18.34
CA CYS A 107 -14.50 -20.63 -19.69
C CYS A 107 -12.99 -20.87 -19.74
N ASP A 108 -12.40 -20.89 -20.94
CA ASP A 108 -10.95 -20.87 -21.08
C ASP A 108 -10.37 -19.54 -20.61
N VAL A 109 -9.27 -19.55 -19.81
CA VAL A 109 -8.57 -18.35 -19.37
C VAL A 109 -7.21 -18.27 -20.06
N VAL A 110 -7.02 -17.25 -20.89
CA VAL A 110 -5.80 -17.01 -21.67
C VAL A 110 -5.06 -15.80 -21.14
N TYR A 111 -3.82 -16.01 -20.69
CA TYR A 111 -2.92 -14.94 -20.26
C TYR A 111 -2.02 -14.51 -21.42
N LEU A 112 -2.17 -13.27 -21.87
CA LEU A 112 -1.39 -12.74 -22.98
C LEU A 112 -0.13 -12.06 -22.46
N GLU A 113 1.03 -12.50 -22.98
CA GLU A 113 2.33 -11.87 -22.68
C GLU A 113 2.32 -10.37 -22.99
N ARG A 114 2.94 -9.60 -22.08
CA ARG A 114 3.10 -8.15 -22.23
C ARG A 114 3.89 -7.85 -23.53
N THR A 115 3.48 -6.85 -24.25
CA THR A 115 4.24 -6.40 -25.45
C THR A 115 5.53 -5.77 -24.97
N LYS A 116 6.66 -6.45 -25.14
CA LYS A 116 7.99 -5.92 -24.82
C LYS A 116 8.23 -4.60 -25.57
N ASN A 117 8.91 -3.64 -24.95
CA ASN A 117 9.30 -2.34 -25.51
C ASN A 117 8.18 -1.33 -25.80
N ILE A 118 7.01 -1.49 -25.20
CA ILE A 118 6.09 -0.37 -25.03
C ILE A 118 6.27 0.13 -23.62
N SER A 119 7.40 0.73 -23.35
CA SER A 119 7.53 1.54 -22.15
C SER A 119 6.69 2.79 -22.38
N SER A 120 5.89 3.11 -21.42
CA SER A 120 5.15 4.34 -21.25
C SER A 120 5.97 5.63 -21.44
N THR A 121 7.28 5.51 -21.58
CA THR A 121 8.24 6.58 -21.84
C THR A 121 8.00 7.32 -23.17
N LYS A 122 7.31 6.71 -24.14
CA LYS A 122 6.99 7.35 -25.44
C LYS A 122 5.65 8.08 -25.48
N LEU A 123 4.80 7.93 -24.49
CA LEU A 123 3.50 8.61 -24.40
C LEU A 123 3.55 9.92 -23.61
N ARG A 124 4.74 10.54 -23.51
CA ARG A 124 4.97 11.82 -22.84
C ARG A 124 4.30 13.03 -23.52
N GLY A 125 3.18 12.83 -24.17
CA GLY A 125 2.41 13.95 -24.75
C GLY A 125 1.43 14.61 -23.78
N GLU A 126 0.78 13.88 -22.86
CA GLU A 126 -0.24 14.45 -21.96
C GLU A 126 -0.41 13.74 -20.60
N GLY A 127 0.40 12.74 -20.23
CA GLY A 127 0.36 12.07 -18.94
C GLY A 127 1.76 11.65 -18.48
N VAL A 128 2.28 12.26 -17.43
CA VAL A 128 3.57 11.87 -16.85
C VAL A 128 3.42 10.51 -16.20
N ILE A 129 4.15 9.50 -16.67
CA ILE A 129 4.33 8.23 -15.97
C ILE A 129 5.66 8.32 -15.26
N PHE A 130 5.62 8.08 -13.95
CA PHE A 130 6.79 8.04 -13.11
C PHE A 130 7.36 6.63 -13.09
N ASN A 131 8.61 6.49 -13.49
CA ASN A 131 9.35 5.26 -13.39
C ASN A 131 9.80 5.07 -11.95
N MET A 132 9.50 3.89 -11.39
CA MET A 132 9.82 3.54 -10.02
C MET A 132 10.86 2.41 -9.99
N GLY A 133 11.84 2.57 -9.13
CA GLY A 133 12.80 1.52 -8.82
C GLY A 133 12.66 1.06 -7.38
N VAL A 134 13.18 -0.13 -7.11
CA VAL A 134 13.15 -0.77 -5.79
C VAL A 134 14.55 -1.09 -5.34
N VAL A 135 14.86 -0.72 -4.12
CA VAL A 135 16.05 -1.20 -3.39
C VAL A 135 15.62 -2.33 -2.47
N THR A 136 16.21 -3.50 -2.60
CA THR A 136 15.87 -4.65 -1.76
C THR A 136 17.09 -5.52 -1.45
N ASP A 137 17.08 -6.13 -0.28
CA ASP A 137 18.00 -7.18 0.14
C ASP A 137 17.31 -8.56 0.28
N ASP A 138 16.02 -8.64 -0.11
CA ASP A 138 15.21 -9.85 -0.01
C ASP A 138 14.23 -9.99 -1.17
N ILE A 139 14.15 -11.19 -1.74
CA ILE A 139 13.20 -11.54 -2.82
C ILE A 139 11.79 -11.88 -2.30
N ARG A 140 11.65 -12.04 -0.97
CA ARG A 140 10.40 -12.40 -0.32
C ARG A 140 9.55 -11.14 -0.09
N ASP A 141 8.25 -11.34 -0.01
CA ASP A 141 7.27 -10.37 0.52
C ASP A 141 7.28 -9.00 -0.17
N ASN A 142 7.03 -9.00 -1.49
CA ASN A 142 7.05 -7.80 -2.32
C ASN A 142 5.72 -7.55 -3.04
N ASP A 143 4.64 -7.55 -2.27
CA ASP A 143 3.29 -7.25 -2.78
C ASP A 143 3.19 -5.87 -3.45
N PHE A 144 4.11 -4.93 -3.12
CA PHE A 144 4.06 -3.58 -3.67
C PHE A 144 4.15 -3.54 -5.20
N VAL A 145 4.87 -4.48 -5.85
CA VAL A 145 4.91 -4.55 -7.33
C VAL A 145 3.52 -4.86 -7.88
N GLN A 146 2.77 -5.74 -7.22
CA GLN A 146 1.40 -6.05 -7.61
C GLN A 146 0.45 -4.88 -7.27
N GLU A 147 0.62 -4.28 -6.10
CA GLU A 147 -0.17 -3.14 -5.65
C GLU A 147 0.02 -1.90 -6.53
N SER A 148 1.24 -1.66 -7.02
CA SER A 148 1.54 -0.53 -7.91
C SER A 148 0.75 -0.57 -9.24
N LYS A 149 0.39 -1.77 -9.72
CA LYS A 149 -0.40 -1.95 -10.94
C LYS A 149 -1.81 -1.37 -10.86
N TYR A 150 -2.31 -1.12 -9.64
CA TYR A 150 -3.60 -0.47 -9.39
C TYR A 150 -3.52 1.06 -9.37
N VAL A 151 -2.32 1.65 -9.45
CA VAL A 151 -2.13 3.10 -9.44
C VAL A 151 -1.70 3.59 -10.82
N SER A 152 -2.56 4.39 -11.46
CA SER A 152 -2.23 4.97 -12.76
C SER A 152 -1.13 6.02 -12.64
N GLY A 153 -0.20 6.01 -13.61
CA GLY A 153 0.90 6.97 -13.66
C GLY A 153 2.17 6.52 -12.93
N VAL A 154 2.23 5.28 -12.44
CA VAL A 154 3.43 4.66 -11.86
C VAL A 154 3.74 3.37 -12.62
N HIS A 155 5.03 3.14 -12.89
CA HIS A 155 5.53 1.89 -13.45
C HIS A 155 6.77 1.44 -12.68
N VAL A 156 6.72 0.25 -12.07
CA VAL A 156 7.90 -0.36 -11.44
C VAL A 156 8.76 -0.96 -12.55
N GLU A 157 9.91 -0.34 -12.80
CA GLU A 157 10.75 -0.65 -13.97
C GLU A 157 11.94 -1.51 -13.58
N ARG A 158 12.58 -1.21 -12.44
CA ARG A 158 13.87 -1.79 -12.11
C ARG A 158 14.08 -2.07 -10.63
N VAL A 159 15.01 -2.95 -10.34
CA VAL A 159 15.45 -3.29 -8.99
C VAL A 159 16.94 -3.05 -8.82
N PHE A 160 17.32 -2.66 -7.60
CA PHE A 160 18.70 -2.59 -7.14
C PHE A 160 18.89 -3.50 -5.93
N SER A 161 19.98 -4.24 -5.92
CA SER A 161 20.53 -4.93 -4.74
C SER A 161 22.07 -4.92 -4.83
N GLU A 162 22.75 -4.86 -3.69
CA GLU A 162 24.20 -5.08 -3.64
C GLU A 162 24.57 -6.51 -4.01
N ASP A 163 23.66 -7.45 -3.75
CA ASP A 163 23.80 -8.84 -4.17
C ASP A 163 23.15 -9.04 -5.55
N GLU A 164 24.00 -9.38 -6.53
CA GLU A 164 23.62 -9.54 -7.93
C GLU A 164 22.58 -10.65 -8.15
N GLU A 165 22.72 -11.79 -7.40
CA GLU A 165 21.79 -12.91 -7.48
C GLU A 165 20.39 -12.49 -7.00
N THR A 166 20.33 -11.80 -5.85
CA THR A 166 19.08 -11.23 -5.31
C THR A 166 18.43 -10.25 -6.30
N ALA A 167 19.23 -9.37 -6.92
CA ALA A 167 18.71 -8.40 -7.89
C ALA A 167 18.12 -9.09 -9.12
N GLN A 168 18.82 -10.08 -9.67
CA GLN A 168 18.39 -10.83 -10.83
C GLN A 168 17.14 -11.66 -10.53
N ASP A 169 17.14 -12.43 -9.44
CA ASP A 169 16.00 -13.26 -9.03
C ASP A 169 14.74 -12.43 -8.79
N PHE A 170 14.91 -11.26 -8.17
CA PHE A 170 13.79 -10.32 -7.99
C PHE A 170 13.26 -9.79 -9.33
N CYS A 171 14.15 -9.38 -10.23
CA CYS A 171 13.81 -8.90 -11.56
C CYS A 171 13.00 -9.95 -12.35
N ASP A 172 13.47 -11.20 -12.34
CA ASP A 172 12.84 -12.31 -13.05
C ASP A 172 11.49 -12.68 -12.42
N LYS A 173 11.42 -12.75 -11.08
CA LYS A 173 10.20 -13.10 -10.34
C LYS A 173 9.05 -12.12 -10.58
N TYR A 174 9.37 -10.83 -10.62
CA TYR A 174 8.37 -9.77 -10.77
C TYR A 174 8.26 -9.22 -12.20
N GLU A 175 8.98 -9.81 -13.16
CA GLU A 175 8.98 -9.45 -14.58
C GLU A 175 9.31 -7.95 -14.79
N LEU A 176 10.35 -7.46 -14.08
CA LEU A 176 10.82 -6.07 -14.24
C LEU A 176 11.66 -5.91 -15.51
N ASP A 177 11.84 -4.66 -15.94
CA ASP A 177 12.55 -4.37 -17.20
C ASP A 177 14.09 -4.53 -17.06
N SER A 178 14.65 -4.31 -15.84
CA SER A 178 16.09 -4.43 -15.57
C SER A 178 16.44 -4.54 -14.10
N TRP A 179 17.62 -5.07 -13.80
CA TRP A 179 18.23 -5.09 -12.48
C TRP A 179 19.58 -4.38 -12.48
N TRP A 180 20.04 -3.91 -11.31
CA TRP A 180 21.24 -3.08 -11.16
C TRP A 180 21.97 -3.43 -9.85
N ASN A 181 23.31 -3.30 -9.86
CA ASN A 181 24.17 -3.38 -8.68
C ASN A 181 25.03 -2.11 -8.50
N ASP A 182 24.90 -1.12 -9.38
CA ASP A 182 25.37 0.26 -9.20
C ASP A 182 24.19 1.16 -8.85
N TYR A 183 24.23 1.78 -7.67
CA TYR A 183 23.11 2.56 -7.16
C TYR A 183 22.89 3.88 -7.91
N ASP A 184 23.97 4.54 -8.34
CA ASP A 184 23.88 5.82 -9.07
C ASP A 184 23.32 5.59 -10.49
N GLU A 185 23.76 4.53 -11.16
CA GLU A 185 23.21 4.13 -12.45
C GLU A 185 21.75 3.72 -12.34
N PHE A 186 21.41 2.94 -11.30
CA PHE A 186 20.01 2.59 -10.99
C PHE A 186 19.14 3.84 -10.80
N LEU A 187 19.58 4.82 -10.01
CA LEU A 187 18.83 6.05 -9.77
C LEU A 187 18.68 6.91 -11.02
N SER A 188 19.65 6.88 -11.94
CA SER A 188 19.66 7.76 -13.12
C SER A 188 18.42 7.63 -14.01
N GLY A 189 17.78 6.46 -14.05
CA GLY A 189 16.66 6.14 -14.94
C GLY A 189 15.28 6.17 -14.29
N ILE A 190 15.16 6.48 -13.00
CA ILE A 190 13.88 6.47 -12.26
C ILE A 190 13.51 7.84 -11.74
N ASP A 191 12.25 8.01 -11.37
CA ASP A 191 11.71 9.22 -10.73
C ASP A 191 11.42 8.98 -9.24
N ILE A 192 10.97 7.76 -8.90
CA ILE A 192 10.60 7.33 -7.56
C ILE A 192 11.46 6.14 -7.17
N VAL A 193 11.96 6.11 -5.94
CA VAL A 193 12.62 4.94 -5.37
C VAL A 193 11.87 4.45 -4.12
N TYR A 194 11.61 3.15 -4.06
CA TYR A 194 11.17 2.48 -2.84
C TYR A 194 12.34 1.75 -2.20
N ILE A 195 12.68 2.13 -0.98
CA ILE A 195 13.81 1.59 -0.22
C ILE A 195 13.27 0.60 0.82
N LYS A 196 13.39 -0.69 0.49
CA LYS A 196 13.02 -1.84 1.31
C LYS A 196 14.26 -2.68 1.57
N CYS A 197 15.05 -2.30 2.54
CA CYS A 197 16.26 -3.00 2.95
C CYS A 197 16.45 -2.91 4.47
N ARG A 198 17.46 -3.56 5.00
CA ARG A 198 17.82 -3.51 6.42
C ARG A 198 17.96 -2.07 6.89
N GLN A 199 17.45 -1.79 8.08
CA GLN A 199 17.43 -0.44 8.66
C GLN A 199 18.82 0.22 8.71
N SER A 200 19.87 -0.57 8.97
CA SER A 200 21.26 -0.08 9.02
C SER A 200 21.79 0.51 7.71
N GLU A 201 21.18 0.13 6.59
CA GLU A 201 21.63 0.52 5.25
C GLU A 201 20.74 1.61 4.61
N ARG A 202 19.53 1.82 5.16
CA ARG A 202 18.54 2.74 4.59
C ARG A 202 19.03 4.15 4.43
N GLU A 203 19.72 4.69 5.46
CA GLU A 203 20.11 6.10 5.51
C GLU A 203 20.96 6.52 4.32
N GLN A 204 21.92 5.68 3.89
CA GLN A 204 22.78 5.99 2.75
C GLN A 204 22.00 6.06 1.44
N TYR A 205 21.06 5.13 1.24
CA TYR A 205 20.22 5.10 0.02
C TYR A 205 19.25 6.28 -0.01
N ILE A 206 18.62 6.61 1.12
CA ILE A 206 17.71 7.75 1.23
C ILE A 206 18.46 9.05 0.92
N GLU A 207 19.62 9.26 1.55
CA GLU A 207 20.40 10.49 1.39
C GLU A 207 20.81 10.69 -0.07
N ARG A 208 21.35 9.64 -0.69
CA ARG A 208 21.78 9.69 -2.08
C ARG A 208 20.62 9.90 -3.05
N ALA A 209 19.47 9.24 -2.83
CA ALA A 209 18.28 9.43 -3.66
C ALA A 209 17.76 10.88 -3.60
N ILE A 210 17.73 11.50 -2.42
CA ILE A 210 17.35 12.91 -2.25
C ILE A 210 18.33 13.81 -3.02
N ASP A 211 19.65 13.57 -2.91
CA ASP A 211 20.68 14.36 -3.62
C ASP A 211 20.52 14.29 -5.14
N MET A 212 20.06 13.16 -5.65
CA MET A 212 19.77 12.97 -7.08
C MET A 212 18.34 13.42 -7.47
N GLY A 213 17.62 14.08 -6.57
CA GLY A 213 16.29 14.64 -6.86
C GLY A 213 15.21 13.61 -7.04
N LYS A 214 15.28 12.43 -6.39
CA LYS A 214 14.29 11.36 -6.49
C LYS A 214 13.24 11.48 -5.39
N TYR A 215 12.00 11.14 -5.70
CA TYR A 215 10.96 10.92 -4.71
C TYR A 215 11.23 9.60 -3.99
N VAL A 216 11.15 9.60 -2.66
CA VAL A 216 11.56 8.46 -1.85
C VAL A 216 10.39 7.91 -1.04
N ILE A 217 10.17 6.61 -1.15
CA ILE A 217 9.38 5.82 -0.20
C ILE A 217 10.37 4.97 0.58
N SER A 218 10.26 4.95 1.89
CA SER A 218 11.11 4.13 2.75
C SER A 218 10.29 3.27 3.69
N ASP A 219 10.73 2.06 3.97
CA ASP A 219 10.23 1.31 5.12
C ASP A 219 10.48 2.08 6.40
N VAL A 220 9.71 1.77 7.45
CA VAL A 220 9.81 2.42 8.75
C VAL A 220 10.73 1.66 9.70
N PRO A 221 11.44 2.41 10.54
CA PRO A 221 11.72 3.85 10.44
C PRO A 221 12.74 4.16 9.34
N ALA A 222 12.61 5.32 8.71
CA ALA A 222 13.50 5.75 7.63
C ALA A 222 14.90 6.14 8.11
N ALA A 223 15.08 6.36 9.41
CA ALA A 223 16.37 6.72 10.02
C ALA A 223 16.58 5.98 11.34
N LEU A 224 17.84 5.99 11.81
CA LEU A 224 18.25 5.38 13.08
C LEU A 224 18.04 6.32 14.28
N SER A 225 17.93 7.63 14.04
CA SER A 225 17.69 8.62 15.08
C SER A 225 16.69 9.70 14.66
N PRO A 226 15.97 10.31 15.63
CA PRO A 226 15.06 11.43 15.36
C PRO A 226 15.74 12.63 14.70
N GLU A 227 17.00 12.91 15.05
CA GLU A 227 17.78 14.00 14.47
C GLU A 227 18.06 13.74 12.98
N LYS A 228 18.45 12.51 12.63
CA LYS A 228 18.71 12.12 11.24
C LYS A 228 17.43 12.15 10.42
N LEU A 229 16.30 11.70 10.99
CA LEU A 229 15.00 11.75 10.33
C LEU A 229 14.56 13.20 10.05
N ARG A 230 14.72 14.12 11.03
CA ARG A 230 14.48 15.56 10.82
C ARG A 230 15.38 16.14 9.73
N TYR A 231 16.64 15.71 9.70
CA TYR A 231 17.56 16.11 8.64
C TYR A 231 17.07 15.65 7.27
N PHE A 232 16.64 14.42 7.12
CA PHE A 232 16.14 13.90 5.86
C PHE A 232 14.89 14.63 5.36
N PHE A 233 13.91 14.89 6.22
CA PHE A 233 12.71 15.64 5.82
C PHE A 233 13.06 17.07 5.38
N ARG A 234 13.95 17.74 6.10
CA ARG A 234 14.42 19.08 5.73
C ARG A 234 15.15 19.05 4.39
N LYS A 235 16.08 18.10 4.21
CA LYS A 235 16.85 17.93 2.97
C LYS A 235 15.93 17.64 1.78
N ALA A 236 14.94 16.77 1.95
CA ALA A 236 13.95 16.48 0.90
C ALA A 236 13.17 17.75 0.51
N ALA A 237 12.72 18.54 1.48
CA ALA A 237 12.03 19.80 1.23
C ALA A 237 12.91 20.82 0.49
N GLU A 238 14.20 20.96 0.85
CA GLU A 238 15.18 21.82 0.18
C GLU A 238 15.40 21.41 -1.28
N HIS A 239 15.45 20.10 -1.55
CA HIS A 239 15.56 19.54 -2.90
C HIS A 239 14.21 19.49 -3.65
N LYS A 240 13.10 19.90 -3.03
CA LYS A 240 11.74 19.86 -3.57
C LYS A 240 11.29 18.45 -3.98
N VAL A 241 11.78 17.46 -3.27
CA VAL A 241 11.36 16.07 -3.38
C VAL A 241 10.54 15.63 -2.16
N ILE A 242 9.96 14.48 -2.22
CA ILE A 242 9.13 13.92 -1.16
C ILE A 242 9.89 12.74 -0.55
N LEU A 243 9.97 12.70 0.77
CA LEU A 243 10.28 11.49 1.53
C LEU A 243 9.00 11.08 2.28
N ILE A 244 8.56 9.85 2.08
CA ILE A 244 7.39 9.29 2.75
C ILE A 244 7.73 7.93 3.35
N GLU A 245 7.31 7.69 4.58
CA GLU A 245 7.49 6.41 5.25
C GLU A 245 6.30 5.47 4.97
N ARG A 246 6.60 4.18 4.77
CA ARG A 246 5.59 3.15 4.52
C ARG A 246 4.89 2.73 5.81
N LEU A 247 3.96 3.56 6.26
CA LEU A 247 3.00 3.26 7.31
C LEU A 247 1.62 3.13 6.67
N THR A 248 1.31 1.95 6.15
CA THR A 248 0.11 1.71 5.33
C THR A 248 -1.19 1.99 6.07
N LEU A 249 -1.22 1.77 7.37
CA LEU A 249 -2.38 2.03 8.24
C LEU A 249 -3.01 3.41 8.05
N VAL A 250 -2.20 4.48 7.97
CA VAL A 250 -2.72 5.86 7.87
C VAL A 250 -3.39 6.18 6.54
N TYR A 251 -3.20 5.33 5.54
CA TYR A 251 -3.83 5.44 4.22
C TYR A 251 -5.12 4.64 4.12
N LEU A 252 -5.41 3.72 5.05
CA LEU A 252 -6.63 2.92 5.07
C LEU A 252 -7.83 3.79 5.42
N ARG A 253 -8.88 3.67 4.62
CA ARG A 253 -10.09 4.46 4.79
C ARG A 253 -10.78 4.22 6.14
N ALA A 254 -10.80 2.97 6.59
CA ALA A 254 -11.37 2.61 7.89
C ALA A 254 -10.64 3.35 9.03
N PHE A 255 -9.31 3.29 9.06
CA PHE A 255 -8.51 3.96 10.08
C PHE A 255 -8.65 5.49 10.04
N THR A 256 -8.61 6.09 8.85
CA THR A 256 -8.82 7.54 8.70
C THR A 256 -10.18 7.98 9.23
N GLN A 257 -11.24 7.22 8.94
CA GLN A 257 -12.58 7.53 9.44
C GLN A 257 -12.70 7.28 10.94
N LEU A 258 -12.06 6.25 11.47
CA LEU A 258 -11.95 6.01 12.89
C LEU A 258 -11.35 7.22 13.62
N VAL A 259 -10.17 7.67 13.20
CA VAL A 259 -9.48 8.82 13.80
C VAL A 259 -10.39 10.05 13.76
N TRP A 260 -11.01 10.33 12.61
CA TRP A 260 -11.93 11.45 12.48
C TRP A 260 -13.14 11.36 13.44
N LEU A 261 -13.79 10.19 13.53
CA LEU A 261 -14.96 9.98 14.39
C LEU A 261 -14.60 10.08 15.87
N VAL A 262 -13.45 9.54 16.27
CA VAL A 262 -12.97 9.62 17.66
C VAL A 262 -12.69 11.09 18.03
N HIS A 263 -12.03 11.84 17.19
CA HIS A 263 -11.78 13.28 17.38
C HIS A 263 -13.06 14.14 17.28
N SER A 264 -14.11 13.61 16.64
CA SER A 264 -15.45 14.23 16.61
C SER A 264 -16.31 13.86 17.83
N ASN A 265 -15.68 13.42 18.91
CA ASN A 265 -16.33 13.13 20.20
C ASN A 265 -17.29 11.92 20.15
N LEU A 266 -17.06 10.94 19.27
CA LEU A 266 -17.90 9.74 19.14
C LEU A 266 -18.06 8.98 20.46
N VAL A 267 -16.98 8.86 21.23
CA VAL A 267 -16.91 8.11 22.48
C VAL A 267 -16.69 9.00 23.73
N GLY A 268 -16.80 10.31 23.59
CA GLY A 268 -16.50 11.28 24.65
C GLY A 268 -14.98 11.50 24.83
N ASP A 269 -14.57 11.98 26.01
CA ASP A 269 -13.17 12.21 26.33
C ASP A 269 -12.39 10.89 26.32
N LEU A 270 -11.26 10.88 25.63
CA LEU A 270 -10.43 9.68 25.49
C LEU A 270 -9.72 9.35 26.80
N VAL A 271 -9.82 8.10 27.21
CA VAL A 271 -9.24 7.57 28.47
C VAL A 271 -8.14 6.56 28.19
N SER A 272 -8.34 5.67 27.19
CA SER A 272 -7.38 4.62 26.92
C SER A 272 -7.37 4.22 25.45
N VAL A 273 -6.17 3.86 24.96
CA VAL A 273 -5.96 3.16 23.68
C VAL A 273 -5.13 1.92 23.95
N LYS A 274 -5.64 0.75 23.60
CA LYS A 274 -4.92 -0.53 23.64
C LYS A 274 -4.70 -1.01 22.23
N CYS A 275 -3.46 -1.39 21.88
CA CYS A 275 -3.10 -2.12 20.67
C CYS A 275 -2.45 -3.43 21.08
N ALA A 276 -2.95 -4.55 20.61
CA ALA A 276 -2.35 -5.86 20.85
C ALA A 276 -1.91 -6.49 19.54
N ILE A 277 -0.77 -7.17 19.55
CA ILE A 277 -0.08 -7.69 18.36
C ILE A 277 0.47 -9.08 18.71
N SER A 278 0.04 -10.11 17.98
CA SER A 278 0.64 -11.44 18.00
C SER A 278 1.51 -11.61 16.75
N GLN A 279 2.74 -12.01 16.92
CA GLN A 279 3.66 -12.22 15.78
C GLN A 279 4.53 -13.46 15.99
N ASP A 280 4.71 -14.23 14.92
CA ASP A 280 5.73 -15.27 14.86
C ASP A 280 7.12 -14.64 14.78
N ASP A 281 8.08 -15.22 15.45
CA ASP A 281 9.49 -14.88 15.57
C ASP A 281 10.01 -13.55 14.98
N PHE A 282 10.56 -12.71 15.86
CA PHE A 282 11.35 -11.54 15.45
C PHE A 282 12.80 -11.96 15.13
N GLU A 283 13.24 -11.77 13.90
CA GLU A 283 14.66 -11.87 13.55
C GLU A 283 15.45 -10.83 14.36
N GLY A 284 16.40 -11.29 15.18
CA GLY A 284 17.32 -10.43 15.94
C GLY A 284 16.90 -10.04 17.36
N GLY A 285 15.85 -10.65 17.92
CA GLY A 285 15.59 -10.59 19.37
C GLY A 285 14.93 -9.32 19.91
N LYS A 286 14.55 -8.33 19.05
CA LYS A 286 13.79 -7.15 19.44
C LYS A 286 12.58 -6.94 18.55
N PRO A 287 11.40 -6.60 19.12
CA PRO A 287 10.11 -6.55 18.39
C PRO A 287 9.90 -5.23 17.62
N PHE A 288 10.89 -4.75 16.85
CA PHE A 288 10.76 -3.49 16.13
C PHE A 288 10.57 -3.72 14.64
N ASN A 289 9.35 -4.08 14.28
CA ASN A 289 8.92 -4.18 12.90
C ASN A 289 7.87 -3.10 12.56
N GLU A 290 7.41 -3.13 11.34
CA GLU A 290 6.38 -2.22 10.83
C GLU A 290 5.10 -2.24 11.69
N THR A 291 4.71 -3.40 12.25
CA THR A 291 3.47 -3.52 13.03
C THR A 291 3.57 -2.75 14.35
N VAL A 292 4.72 -2.76 15.01
CA VAL A 292 4.96 -1.94 16.22
C VAL A 292 4.96 -0.45 15.85
N CYS A 293 5.55 -0.08 14.71
CA CYS A 293 5.49 1.29 14.19
C CYS A 293 4.04 1.70 13.90
N ASN A 294 3.23 0.82 13.32
CA ASN A 294 1.79 1.07 13.12
C ASN A 294 1.06 1.31 14.45
N ALA A 295 1.37 0.54 15.52
CA ALA A 295 0.75 0.72 16.83
C ALA A 295 1.12 2.07 17.47
N ILE A 296 2.40 2.45 17.45
CA ILE A 296 2.85 3.75 17.96
C ILE A 296 2.21 4.87 17.14
N CYS A 297 2.18 4.74 15.82
CA CYS A 297 1.53 5.69 14.92
C CYS A 297 0.03 5.83 15.24
N ALA A 298 -0.68 4.71 15.43
CA ALA A 298 -2.09 4.73 15.79
C ALA A 298 -2.33 5.47 17.11
N VAL A 299 -1.53 5.21 18.13
CA VAL A 299 -1.59 5.92 19.40
C VAL A 299 -1.35 7.43 19.23
N ILE A 300 -0.35 7.83 18.44
CA ILE A 300 -0.06 9.23 18.13
C ILE A 300 -1.23 9.88 17.38
N LYS A 301 -1.82 9.19 16.40
CA LYS A 301 -2.97 9.69 15.65
C LYS A 301 -4.22 9.87 16.50
N ILE A 302 -4.42 9.04 17.53
CA ILE A 302 -5.59 9.06 18.38
C ILE A 302 -5.40 9.98 19.59
N LEU A 303 -4.26 9.92 20.29
CA LEU A 303 -4.02 10.66 21.53
C LEU A 303 -3.12 11.90 21.35
N GLY A 304 -2.52 12.07 20.16
CA GLY A 304 -1.60 13.19 19.87
C GLY A 304 -0.15 12.88 20.22
N LYS A 305 0.73 13.84 19.96
CA LYS A 305 2.19 13.72 20.12
C LYS A 305 2.70 13.95 21.54
N ASN A 306 1.93 14.58 22.42
CA ASN A 306 2.36 15.09 23.71
C ASN A 306 2.27 14.03 24.81
N CYS A 307 2.95 12.90 24.63
CA CYS A 307 3.09 11.92 25.72
C CYS A 307 4.05 12.42 26.80
N ARG A 308 3.78 12.05 28.06
CA ARG A 308 4.57 12.44 29.23
C ARG A 308 5.64 11.42 29.58
N GLU A 309 5.34 10.15 29.39
CA GLU A 309 6.18 9.04 29.82
C GLU A 309 5.97 7.83 28.93
N VAL A 310 7.06 7.11 28.64
CA VAL A 310 7.05 5.83 27.90
C VAL A 310 7.81 4.81 28.73
N ASN A 311 7.20 3.66 29.01
CA ASN A 311 7.84 2.54 29.70
C ASN A 311 7.60 1.24 28.93
N THR A 312 8.52 0.29 29.07
CA THR A 312 8.46 -1.05 28.52
C THR A 312 8.69 -2.07 29.63
N ASN A 313 8.03 -3.22 29.55
CA ASN A 313 8.13 -4.32 30.48
C ASN A 313 8.20 -5.63 29.71
N ALA A 314 9.42 -5.94 29.24
CA ALA A 314 9.68 -7.12 28.44
C ALA A 314 9.81 -8.39 29.32
N VAL A 315 9.28 -9.49 28.80
CA VAL A 315 9.41 -10.83 29.38
C VAL A 315 10.21 -11.70 28.41
N THR A 316 11.24 -12.37 28.94
CA THR A 316 12.04 -13.33 28.18
C THR A 316 11.82 -14.74 28.73
N ASP A 317 12.01 -15.75 27.89
CA ASP A 317 12.03 -17.16 28.28
C ASP A 317 13.31 -17.52 29.07
N ARG A 318 13.44 -18.80 29.46
CA ARG A 318 14.61 -19.31 30.17
C ARG A 318 15.92 -19.26 29.38
N GLN A 319 15.84 -19.06 28.06
CA GLN A 319 16.98 -18.97 27.15
C GLN A 319 17.33 -17.51 26.86
N GLY A 320 16.57 -16.53 27.41
CA GLY A 320 16.72 -15.10 27.19
C GLY A 320 16.09 -14.62 25.88
N LYS A 321 15.28 -15.47 25.23
CA LYS A 321 14.54 -15.08 24.03
C LYS A 321 13.30 -14.26 24.44
N PHE A 322 13.04 -13.20 23.71
CA PHE A 322 11.85 -12.35 23.88
C PHE A 322 10.56 -13.14 23.68
N VAL A 323 9.60 -13.00 24.59
CA VAL A 323 8.32 -13.71 24.59
C VAL A 323 7.15 -12.73 24.56
N TYR A 324 7.24 -11.65 25.35
CA TYR A 324 6.16 -10.70 25.48
C TYR A 324 6.70 -9.34 25.94
N ASP A 325 6.10 -8.25 25.47
CA ASP A 325 6.34 -6.91 26.00
C ASP A 325 5.03 -6.15 26.18
N MET A 326 4.99 -5.36 27.24
CA MET A 326 3.94 -4.37 27.47
C MET A 326 4.56 -2.98 27.49
N ILE A 327 4.35 -2.24 26.42
CA ILE A 327 4.72 -0.84 26.31
C ILE A 327 3.57 0.02 26.84
N THR A 328 3.87 0.96 27.74
CA THR A 328 2.90 1.92 28.26
C THR A 328 3.30 3.34 27.90
N ILE A 329 2.37 4.11 27.34
CA ILE A 329 2.57 5.51 26.95
C ILE A 329 1.56 6.37 27.70
N LYS A 330 2.05 7.19 28.63
CA LYS A 330 1.21 8.04 29.49
C LYS A 330 1.02 9.43 28.89
N TYR A 331 -0.22 9.84 28.80
CA TYR A 331 -0.64 11.19 28.46
C TYR A 331 -1.17 11.94 29.68
N GLU A 332 -1.59 13.18 29.51
CA GLU A 332 -2.15 13.96 30.64
C GLU A 332 -3.41 13.32 31.22
N ASN A 333 -4.34 12.96 30.35
CA ASN A 333 -5.66 12.43 30.74
C ASN A 333 -5.95 11.04 30.14
N ALA A 334 -4.97 10.40 29.52
CA ALA A 334 -5.12 9.09 28.88
C ALA A 334 -3.90 8.20 29.04
N LEU A 335 -4.11 6.90 28.88
CA LEU A 335 -3.06 5.88 28.85
C LEU A 335 -3.16 5.08 27.55
N ALA A 336 -2.03 4.88 26.87
CA ALA A 336 -1.95 3.88 25.81
C ALA A 336 -1.14 2.67 26.27
N THR A 337 -1.53 1.48 25.81
CA THR A 337 -0.79 0.24 25.98
C THR A 337 -0.61 -0.44 24.63
N ILE A 338 0.61 -0.93 24.37
CA ILE A 338 0.91 -1.77 23.22
C ILE A 338 1.42 -3.10 23.77
N GLU A 339 0.69 -4.16 23.51
CA GLU A 339 1.04 -5.53 23.92
C GLU A 339 1.57 -6.28 22.71
N ILE A 340 2.75 -6.91 22.86
CA ILE A 340 3.43 -7.63 21.80
C ILE A 340 3.74 -9.03 22.29
N GLY A 341 3.14 -10.06 21.67
CA GLY A 341 3.44 -11.46 21.92
C GLY A 341 4.15 -12.11 20.76
N THR A 342 5.21 -12.92 21.00
CA THR A 342 5.92 -13.65 19.96
C THR A 342 5.66 -15.14 19.97
N THR A 343 5.54 -15.73 21.14
CA THR A 343 5.29 -17.18 21.34
C THR A 343 4.09 -17.41 22.24
N VAL A 344 3.36 -16.36 22.53
CA VAL A 344 2.13 -16.34 23.32
C VAL A 344 1.00 -15.79 22.46
N ASP A 345 -0.16 -16.40 22.60
CA ASP A 345 -1.37 -16.00 21.90
C ASP A 345 -1.90 -14.70 22.52
N VAL A 346 -1.69 -13.60 21.81
CA VAL A 346 -2.24 -12.27 22.14
C VAL A 346 -3.27 -11.96 21.06
N GLU A 347 -4.51 -11.64 21.46
CA GLU A 347 -5.56 -11.31 20.51
C GLU A 347 -5.23 -10.00 19.77
N ASP A 348 -5.08 -10.08 18.45
CA ASP A 348 -4.75 -8.95 17.59
C ASP A 348 -5.92 -7.95 17.51
N GLU A 349 -6.05 -7.08 18.49
CA GLU A 349 -7.13 -6.10 18.54
C GLU A 349 -6.62 -4.69 18.85
N MET A 350 -7.39 -3.69 18.43
CA MET A 350 -7.28 -2.32 18.94
C MET A 350 -8.56 -1.94 19.68
N VAL A 351 -8.43 -1.43 20.89
CA VAL A 351 -9.55 -0.92 21.69
C VAL A 351 -9.31 0.52 22.10
N ILE A 352 -10.26 1.38 21.82
CA ILE A 352 -10.26 2.79 22.21
C ILE A 352 -11.39 2.98 23.22
N ILE A 353 -11.08 3.48 24.40
CA ILE A 353 -12.06 3.73 25.47
C ILE A 353 -12.15 5.24 25.71
N GLY A 354 -13.36 5.73 25.67
CA GLY A 354 -13.71 7.10 26.05
C GLY A 354 -14.73 7.14 27.18
N SER A 355 -15.02 8.34 27.70
CA SER A 355 -15.97 8.55 28.80
C SER A 355 -17.42 8.17 28.48
N ASN A 356 -17.75 8.04 27.19
CA ASN A 356 -19.11 7.77 26.71
C ASN A 356 -19.21 6.56 25.77
N GLY A 357 -18.21 5.69 25.75
CA GLY A 357 -18.24 4.48 24.92
C GLY A 357 -16.87 3.93 24.59
N ARG A 358 -16.87 2.92 23.73
CA ARG A 358 -15.64 2.32 23.22
C ARG A 358 -15.73 2.02 21.73
N VAL A 359 -14.57 1.99 21.07
CA VAL A 359 -14.41 1.47 19.72
C VAL A 359 -13.50 0.27 19.75
N THR A 360 -13.82 -0.77 18.99
CA THR A 360 -13.03 -1.98 18.86
C THR A 360 -12.75 -2.25 17.39
N ILE A 361 -11.52 -2.56 17.07
CA ILE A 361 -11.09 -3.10 15.77
C ILE A 361 -10.57 -4.49 16.07
N PRO A 362 -11.29 -5.56 15.69
CA PRO A 362 -10.84 -6.93 15.91
C PRO A 362 -9.86 -7.34 14.81
N ASN A 363 -9.03 -8.30 15.10
CA ASN A 363 -8.06 -9.00 14.24
C ASN A 363 -7.43 -8.15 13.13
N ASP A 364 -6.15 -8.26 12.94
CA ASP A 364 -5.38 -7.52 11.92
C ASP A 364 -5.74 -6.01 11.87
N TRP A 365 -5.90 -5.38 13.05
CA TRP A 365 -6.38 -4.01 13.16
C TRP A 365 -5.56 -3.00 12.32
N TRP A 366 -4.30 -3.32 12.02
CA TRP A 366 -3.41 -2.51 11.16
C TRP A 366 -3.74 -2.62 9.67
N ASN A 367 -4.60 -3.59 9.28
CA ASN A 367 -5.05 -3.79 7.89
C ASN A 367 -6.59 -3.91 7.82
N THR A 368 -7.29 -3.23 8.72
CA THR A 368 -8.74 -3.39 8.84
C THR A 368 -9.55 -2.63 7.80
N GLY A 369 -10.66 -3.25 7.36
CA GLY A 369 -11.72 -2.61 6.58
C GLY A 369 -12.91 -2.12 7.42
N TYR A 370 -12.94 -2.35 8.73
CA TYR A 370 -14.05 -1.95 9.58
C TYR A 370 -13.65 -1.74 11.03
N PHE A 371 -14.52 -1.06 11.78
CA PHE A 371 -14.47 -0.98 13.24
C PHE A 371 -15.87 -0.96 13.83
N GLU A 372 -15.98 -1.26 15.12
CA GLU A 372 -17.23 -1.33 15.86
C GLU A 372 -17.24 -0.31 17.01
N ALA A 373 -18.32 0.44 17.14
CA ALA A 373 -18.51 1.40 18.20
C ALA A 373 -19.68 0.99 19.10
N ASN A 374 -19.41 0.92 20.42
CA ASN A 374 -20.40 0.77 21.45
C ASN A 374 -20.49 2.09 22.22
N ILE A 375 -21.61 2.80 22.08
CA ILE A 375 -21.82 4.12 22.67
C ILE A 375 -22.82 3.99 23.80
N SER A 376 -22.49 4.54 24.97
CA SER A 376 -23.36 4.52 26.16
C SER A 376 -24.75 5.07 25.85
N GLY A 377 -25.80 4.39 26.34
CA GLY A 377 -27.19 4.77 26.07
C GLY A 377 -27.75 4.37 24.69
N ARG A 378 -26.97 3.65 23.87
CA ARG A 378 -27.46 3.00 22.64
C ARG A 378 -27.57 1.49 22.86
N GLU A 379 -28.67 0.88 22.40
CA GLU A 379 -28.90 -0.56 22.56
C GLU A 379 -28.06 -1.41 21.59
N PHE A 380 -27.49 -0.82 20.54
CA PHE A 380 -26.87 -1.56 19.46
C PHE A 380 -25.40 -1.15 19.24
N LEU A 381 -24.56 -2.17 19.04
CA LEU A 381 -23.23 -2.02 18.50
C LEU A 381 -23.32 -1.50 17.05
N LYS A 382 -22.62 -0.41 16.75
CA LYS A 382 -22.59 0.16 15.39
C LYS A 382 -21.30 -0.23 14.68
N ARG A 383 -21.43 -0.97 13.58
CA ARG A 383 -20.30 -1.30 12.69
C ARG A 383 -20.18 -0.25 11.60
N TYR A 384 -18.94 0.21 11.38
CA TYR A 384 -18.54 1.09 10.28
C TYR A 384 -17.64 0.30 9.36
N SER A 385 -18.09 -0.02 8.14
CA SER A 385 -17.35 -0.82 7.17
C SER A 385 -16.98 0.00 5.96
N PHE A 386 -15.76 -0.23 5.45
CA PHE A 386 -15.19 0.46 4.30
C PHE A 386 -14.52 -0.58 3.41
N ASN A 387 -14.96 -0.64 2.17
CA ASN A 387 -14.31 -1.52 1.20
C ASN A 387 -12.93 -0.98 0.85
N PHE A 388 -11.94 -1.83 0.93
CA PHE A 388 -10.62 -1.61 0.37
C PHE A 388 -10.02 -2.93 -0.09
N ASP A 389 -9.13 -2.87 -1.07
CA ASP A 389 -8.38 -4.01 -1.57
C ASP A 389 -6.89 -3.84 -1.30
N GLY A 390 -6.18 -4.96 -1.21
CA GLY A 390 -4.73 -4.98 -1.03
C GLY A 390 -4.30 -4.71 0.41
N ASN A 391 -3.05 -4.30 0.57
CA ASN A 391 -2.38 -4.14 1.86
C ASN A 391 -2.12 -2.68 2.25
N GLY A 392 -2.77 -1.72 1.58
CA GLY A 392 -2.60 -0.28 1.85
C GLY A 392 -1.55 0.42 0.98
N PHE A 393 -0.61 -0.31 0.36
CA PHE A 393 0.48 0.29 -0.42
C PHE A 393 -0.03 1.10 -1.63
N ARG A 394 -1.06 0.63 -2.34
CA ARG A 394 -1.66 1.37 -3.46
C ARG A 394 -2.19 2.74 -3.05
N TYR A 395 -2.72 2.86 -1.83
CA TYR A 395 -3.24 4.12 -1.29
C TYR A 395 -2.11 5.09 -0.89
N LEU A 396 -0.98 4.54 -0.40
CA LEU A 396 0.25 5.32 -0.17
C LEU A 396 0.78 5.86 -1.51
N LEU A 397 0.90 5.02 -2.54
CA LEU A 397 1.30 5.45 -3.87
C LEU A 397 0.36 6.52 -4.45
N GLN A 398 -0.94 6.36 -4.27
CA GLN A 398 -1.91 7.38 -4.68
C GLN A 398 -1.63 8.72 -4.00
N GLU A 399 -1.44 8.73 -2.68
CA GLU A 399 -1.11 9.95 -1.93
C GLU A 399 0.18 10.58 -2.45
N LEU A 400 1.22 9.78 -2.68
CA LEU A 400 2.47 10.27 -3.29
C LEU A 400 2.22 10.95 -4.64
N MET A 401 1.42 10.32 -5.53
CA MET A 401 1.08 10.90 -6.83
C MET A 401 0.29 12.20 -6.72
N ILE A 402 -0.61 12.29 -5.72
CA ILE A 402 -1.34 13.52 -5.41
C ILE A 402 -0.36 14.60 -4.91
N MET A 403 0.55 14.24 -4.01
CA MET A 403 1.55 15.18 -3.49
C MET A 403 2.46 15.72 -4.60
N ILE A 404 2.93 14.85 -5.51
CA ILE A 404 3.75 15.26 -6.67
C ILE A 404 2.97 16.23 -7.56
N ARG A 405 1.71 15.90 -7.90
CA ARG A 405 0.83 16.74 -8.71
C ARG A 405 0.61 18.12 -8.09
N ASP A 406 0.33 18.13 -6.78
CA ASP A 406 -0.01 19.34 -6.03
C ASP A 406 1.24 20.09 -5.53
N LYS A 407 2.45 19.56 -5.84
CA LYS A 407 3.76 20.10 -5.41
C LYS A 407 3.87 20.27 -3.90
N ARG A 408 3.29 19.34 -3.15
CA ARG A 408 3.40 19.26 -1.70
C ARG A 408 4.61 18.40 -1.33
N THR A 409 5.41 18.84 -0.38
CA THR A 409 6.56 18.08 0.14
C THR A 409 6.21 17.31 1.41
N GLU A 410 5.19 17.72 2.15
CA GLU A 410 4.74 17.06 3.37
C GLU A 410 3.42 16.30 3.17
N CYS A 411 3.38 15.09 3.70
CA CYS A 411 2.21 14.22 3.67
C CYS A 411 1.20 14.63 4.76
N THR A 412 -0.07 14.85 4.38
CA THR A 412 -1.14 15.21 5.34
C THR A 412 -1.69 13.99 6.09
N ARG A 413 -1.42 12.77 5.61
CA ARG A 413 -1.81 11.53 6.28
C ARG A 413 -0.86 11.17 7.43
N LEU A 414 0.42 11.54 7.29
CA LEU A 414 1.46 11.34 8.29
C LEU A 414 2.38 12.57 8.24
N PHE A 415 2.24 13.47 9.20
CA PHE A 415 3.08 14.67 9.28
C PHE A 415 4.51 14.31 9.71
N TYR A 416 5.49 15.09 9.29
CA TYR A 416 6.91 14.88 9.64
C TYR A 416 7.16 14.81 11.14
N ASP A 417 6.47 15.64 11.89
CA ASP A 417 6.60 15.66 13.36
C ASP A 417 5.94 14.46 14.04
N GLU A 418 4.97 13.80 13.40
CA GLU A 418 4.40 12.53 13.87
C GLU A 418 5.38 11.37 13.63
N SER A 419 6.02 11.30 12.43
CA SER A 419 7.08 10.33 12.13
C SER A 419 8.27 10.49 13.09
N VAL A 420 8.70 11.72 13.33
CA VAL A 420 9.78 12.00 14.29
C VAL A 420 9.37 11.56 15.70
N LYS A 421 8.14 11.87 16.13
CA LYS A 421 7.63 11.45 17.44
C LYS A 421 7.57 9.95 17.59
N LEU A 422 7.17 9.24 16.54
CA LEU A 422 7.18 7.77 16.50
C LEU A 422 8.59 7.25 16.81
N LEU A 423 9.60 7.79 16.12
CA LEU A 423 10.98 7.36 16.29
C LEU A 423 11.54 7.72 17.69
N GLU A 424 11.16 8.86 18.28
CA GLU A 424 11.48 9.22 19.69
C GLU A 424 10.92 8.20 20.68
N VAL A 425 9.69 7.72 20.45
CA VAL A 425 9.06 6.68 21.28
C VAL A 425 9.81 5.36 21.12
N LEU A 426 10.14 4.96 19.89
CA LEU A 426 10.93 3.75 19.62
C LEU A 426 12.31 3.80 20.27
N GLU A 427 13.01 4.93 20.18
CA GLU A 427 14.31 5.11 20.82
C GLU A 427 14.21 4.97 22.35
N THR A 428 13.17 5.55 22.96
CA THR A 428 12.92 5.43 24.39
C THR A 428 12.67 3.98 24.82
N ILE A 429 11.92 3.21 24.03
CA ILE A 429 11.67 1.80 24.28
C ILE A 429 12.98 1.01 24.18
N ASN A 430 13.80 1.26 23.14
CA ASN A 430 15.09 0.61 22.94
C ASN A 430 16.12 0.86 24.07
N GLN A 431 16.07 2.03 24.69
CA GLN A 431 16.97 2.38 25.79
C GLN A 431 16.56 1.77 27.13
N LYS A 432 15.30 1.42 27.31
CA LYS A 432 14.74 0.90 28.58
C LYS A 432 14.55 -0.62 28.59
N GLY A 433 14.46 -1.27 27.42
CA GLY A 433 14.36 -2.72 27.23
C GLY A 433 15.71 -3.32 26.86
#